data_8030b3a5e2f4d65cccf30784a74f4345
#
_entry.id   8030b3a5e2f4d65cccf30784a74f4345
#
_cell.length_a   1.000
_cell.length_b   1.000
_cell.length_c   1.000
_cell.angle_alpha   90.00
_cell.angle_beta   90.00
_cell.angle_gamma   90.00
#
_symmetry.space_group_name_H-M   'P 1'
#
loop_
_entity.id
_entity.type
_entity.pdbx_description
1 polymer ?
#
loop_
_entity_poly.entity_id
_entity_poly.type
_entity_poly.pdbx_seq_one_letter_code
_entity_poly.pdbx_strand_id
1 'polypeptide(L)'
;THSGKANFILDNLIAEGKALPMIIVMNNGFATRPNQAGQTPAGNARWSAFEEMLINEVIHDIDANYRTISDREHRAMAGLSMGGMQTFTIGLNRLDTFSHLGIFSGVPNNYTDLLKGVLEQGPAFNQKAKLWFGAGTEEASFHNRQKEVQDLLVKSGIKAQFYDSQNTAHEFQTWRRCLHQFAQVLFK
;
A
#
# COMPACT_ATOMS: atom_id res chain seq x y z
N THR A 1 -13.39 8.78 3.98
CA THR A 1 -13.35 8.88 2.52
C THR A 1 -13.70 10.26 1.94
N HIS A 2 -14.16 11.20 2.78
CA HIS A 2 -14.69 12.50 2.30
C HIS A 2 -13.68 13.22 1.37
N SER A 3 -12.43 13.33 1.76
CA SER A 3 -11.38 13.95 0.94
C SER A 3 -10.84 13.01 -0.16
N GLY A 4 -10.69 11.73 0.12
CA GLY A 4 -10.13 10.75 -0.83
C GLY A 4 -11.11 10.31 -1.93
N LYS A 5 -12.43 10.46 -1.73
CA LYS A 5 -13.48 10.07 -2.70
C LYS A 5 -13.41 8.60 -3.17
N ALA A 6 -12.87 7.70 -2.35
CA ALA A 6 -12.60 6.33 -2.75
C ALA A 6 -13.87 5.57 -3.18
N ASN A 7 -15.00 5.82 -2.50
CA ASN A 7 -16.29 5.24 -2.88
C ASN A 7 -16.70 5.65 -4.31
N PHE A 8 -16.66 6.94 -4.65
CA PHE A 8 -17.01 7.40 -6.00
C PHE A 8 -16.06 6.87 -7.07
N ILE A 9 -14.76 6.81 -6.77
CA ILE A 9 -13.76 6.28 -7.71
C ILE A 9 -14.05 4.82 -8.00
N LEU A 10 -14.32 4.01 -6.98
CA LEU A 10 -14.61 2.58 -7.19
C LEU A 10 -15.96 2.35 -7.83
N ASP A 11 -17.01 3.02 -7.40
CA ASP A 11 -18.34 2.87 -7.98
C ASP A 11 -18.29 3.13 -9.49
N ASN A 12 -17.60 4.20 -9.92
CA ASN A 12 -17.43 4.50 -11.34
C ASN A 12 -16.62 3.44 -12.08
N LEU A 13 -15.47 3.03 -11.53
CA LEU A 13 -14.60 2.04 -12.16
C LEU A 13 -15.27 0.66 -12.27
N ILE A 14 -16.05 0.28 -11.27
CA ILE A 14 -16.83 -0.98 -11.29
C ILE A 14 -17.95 -0.89 -12.33
N ALA A 15 -18.69 0.22 -12.36
CA ALA A 15 -19.74 0.45 -13.36
C ALA A 15 -19.21 0.45 -14.80
N GLU A 16 -17.98 0.94 -15.00
CA GLU A 16 -17.29 0.93 -16.30
C GLU A 16 -16.62 -0.41 -16.64
N GLY A 17 -16.71 -1.42 -15.76
CA GLY A 17 -16.02 -2.71 -15.93
C GLY A 17 -14.49 -2.63 -15.85
N LYS A 18 -13.94 -1.54 -15.33
CA LYS A 18 -12.50 -1.31 -15.22
C LYS A 18 -11.90 -1.85 -13.92
N ALA A 19 -12.68 -1.97 -12.86
CA ALA A 19 -12.27 -2.61 -11.61
C ALA A 19 -13.24 -3.74 -11.24
N LEU A 20 -12.74 -4.75 -10.54
CA LEU A 20 -13.59 -5.78 -9.93
C LEU A 20 -14.30 -5.22 -8.70
N PRO A 21 -15.54 -5.70 -8.39
CA PRO A 21 -16.19 -5.38 -7.12
C PRO A 21 -15.30 -5.76 -5.94
N MET A 22 -15.10 -4.82 -5.00
CA MET A 22 -14.26 -5.03 -3.84
C MET A 22 -14.76 -4.26 -2.62
N ILE A 23 -14.40 -4.72 -1.43
CA ILE A 23 -14.61 -4.04 -0.17
C ILE A 23 -13.37 -3.21 0.15
N ILE A 24 -13.54 -1.94 0.49
CA ILE A 24 -12.45 -1.11 1.05
C ILE A 24 -12.66 -0.93 2.54
N VAL A 25 -11.67 -1.35 3.31
CA VAL A 25 -11.58 -1.12 4.75
C VAL A 25 -10.63 0.05 5.01
N MET A 26 -11.10 1.07 5.69
CA MET A 26 -10.30 2.26 6.03
C MET A 26 -10.27 2.44 7.54
N ASN A 27 -9.08 2.48 8.09
CA ASN A 27 -8.84 2.85 9.48
C ASN A 27 -8.01 4.15 9.58
N ASN A 28 -7.74 4.63 10.78
CA ASN A 28 -6.97 5.85 11.00
C ASN A 28 -5.44 5.64 10.93
N GLY A 29 -4.98 4.40 10.74
CA GLY A 29 -3.55 4.07 10.63
C GLY A 29 -2.79 4.08 11.95
N PHE A 30 -3.47 4.23 13.10
CA PHE A 30 -2.85 4.26 14.42
C PHE A 30 -3.41 3.14 15.31
N ALA A 31 -2.51 2.52 16.07
CA ALA A 31 -2.86 1.65 17.17
C ALA A 31 -1.81 1.78 18.28
N THR A 32 -2.25 1.65 19.53
CA THR A 32 -1.38 1.61 20.71
C THR A 32 -1.79 0.43 21.56
N ARG A 33 -0.80 -0.30 22.08
CA ARG A 33 -1.09 -1.35 23.07
C ARG A 33 -1.51 -0.73 24.40
N PRO A 34 -2.43 -1.33 25.14
CA PRO A 34 -2.93 -0.78 26.42
C PRO A 34 -1.82 -0.40 27.41
N ASN A 35 -0.73 -1.18 27.44
CA ASN A 35 0.41 -0.97 28.34
C ASN A 35 1.48 -0.01 27.78
N GLN A 36 1.26 0.56 26.61
CA GLN A 36 2.20 1.47 25.91
C GLN A 36 1.58 2.83 25.59
N ALA A 37 0.48 3.18 26.25
CA ALA A 37 -0.17 4.48 26.07
C ALA A 37 0.83 5.62 26.34
N GLY A 38 0.95 6.54 25.38
CA GLY A 38 1.92 7.66 25.44
C GLY A 38 3.34 7.35 24.95
N GLN A 39 3.66 6.11 24.59
CA GLN A 39 4.96 5.75 24.00
C GLN A 39 4.85 5.69 22.48
N THR A 40 5.78 6.35 21.78
CA THR A 40 5.91 6.23 20.32
C THR A 40 7.15 5.38 20.02
N PRO A 41 6.98 4.11 19.61
CA PRO A 41 8.12 3.30 19.20
C PRO A 41 8.86 3.93 18.02
N ALA A 42 10.16 3.75 17.97
CA ALA A 42 11.02 4.26 16.89
C ALA A 42 11.37 3.16 15.87
N GLY A 43 11.85 3.56 14.71
CA GLY A 43 12.31 2.65 13.66
C GLY A 43 11.23 1.69 13.16
N ASN A 44 11.59 0.45 12.90
CA ASN A 44 10.69 -0.59 12.36
C ASN A 44 9.57 -0.98 13.35
N ALA A 45 9.76 -0.75 14.65
CA ALA A 45 8.74 -0.99 15.66
C ALA A 45 7.60 0.03 15.66
N ARG A 46 7.76 1.15 14.94
CA ARG A 46 6.76 2.25 14.90
C ARG A 46 5.35 1.78 14.52
N TRP A 47 5.26 0.81 13.62
CA TRP A 47 3.98 0.31 13.10
C TRP A 47 3.54 -1.02 13.71
N SER A 48 4.31 -1.58 14.65
CA SER A 48 4.07 -2.94 15.14
C SER A 48 2.69 -3.13 15.80
N ALA A 49 2.21 -2.17 16.57
CA ALA A 49 0.87 -2.25 17.17
C ALA A 49 -0.23 -2.17 16.10
N PHE A 50 -0.05 -1.33 15.08
CA PHE A 50 -0.98 -1.23 13.96
C PHE A 50 -0.97 -2.50 13.10
N GLU A 51 0.19 -3.05 12.80
CA GLU A 51 0.32 -4.34 12.09
C GLU A 51 -0.41 -5.45 12.85
N GLU A 52 -0.16 -5.57 14.15
CA GLU A 52 -0.78 -6.58 15.01
C GLU A 52 -2.32 -6.47 15.02
N MET A 53 -2.85 -5.27 15.19
CA MET A 53 -4.29 -5.01 15.11
C MET A 53 -4.84 -5.33 13.71
N LEU A 54 -4.16 -4.90 12.65
CA LEU A 54 -4.60 -5.12 11.26
C LEU A 54 -4.71 -6.62 10.95
N ILE A 55 -3.67 -7.39 11.30
CA ILE A 55 -3.59 -8.82 10.97
C ILE A 55 -4.51 -9.66 11.86
N ASN A 56 -4.49 -9.41 13.18
CA ASN A 56 -5.15 -10.30 14.14
C ASN A 56 -6.60 -9.91 14.45
N GLU A 57 -7.00 -8.68 14.17
CA GLU A 57 -8.34 -8.19 14.53
C GLU A 57 -9.12 -7.75 13.28
N VAL A 58 -8.62 -6.73 12.57
CA VAL A 58 -9.38 -6.10 11.48
C VAL A 58 -9.69 -7.08 10.34
N ILE A 59 -8.69 -7.83 9.87
CA ILE A 59 -8.88 -8.80 8.78
C ILE A 59 -9.86 -9.89 9.20
N HIS A 60 -9.70 -10.43 10.41
CA HIS A 60 -10.60 -11.47 10.91
C HIS A 60 -12.03 -10.98 11.08
N ASP A 61 -12.24 -9.77 11.61
CA ASP A 61 -13.56 -9.18 11.76
C ASP A 61 -14.24 -8.95 10.41
N ILE A 62 -13.52 -8.45 9.43
CA ILE A 62 -14.05 -8.24 8.09
C ILE A 62 -14.38 -9.57 7.41
N ASP A 63 -13.50 -10.56 7.47
CA ASP A 63 -13.74 -11.87 6.85
C ASP A 63 -14.88 -12.63 7.53
N ALA A 64 -15.10 -12.42 8.85
CA ALA A 64 -16.20 -13.04 9.58
C ALA A 64 -17.58 -12.39 9.32
N ASN A 65 -17.62 -11.09 9.04
CA ASN A 65 -18.88 -10.33 8.96
C ASN A 65 -19.30 -9.95 7.53
N TYR A 66 -18.41 -10.08 6.55
CA TYR A 66 -18.67 -9.70 5.15
C TYR A 66 -18.38 -10.86 4.19
N ARG A 67 -18.98 -10.85 3.02
CA ARG A 67 -18.75 -11.86 1.97
C ARG A 67 -17.44 -11.57 1.23
N THR A 68 -16.33 -11.89 1.87
CA THR A 68 -14.99 -11.76 1.30
C THR A 68 -14.53 -13.06 0.62
N ILE A 69 -13.53 -12.95 -0.25
CA ILE A 69 -12.65 -14.05 -0.64
C ILE A 69 -11.40 -13.90 0.22
N SER A 70 -11.28 -14.74 1.25
CA SER A 70 -10.34 -14.54 2.37
C SER A 70 -8.91 -15.04 2.11
N ASP A 71 -8.55 -15.34 0.85
CA ASP A 71 -7.18 -15.68 0.51
C ASP A 71 -6.32 -14.44 0.23
N ARG A 72 -5.00 -14.63 0.18
CA ARG A 72 -4.04 -13.55 -0.06
C ARG A 72 -4.13 -12.96 -1.47
N GLU A 73 -4.48 -13.74 -2.46
CA GLU A 73 -4.58 -13.33 -3.86
C GLU A 73 -5.68 -12.27 -4.05
N HIS A 74 -6.69 -12.29 -3.19
CA HIS A 74 -7.80 -11.34 -3.16
C HIS A 74 -7.67 -10.29 -2.05
N ARG A 75 -6.48 -10.14 -1.47
CA ARG A 75 -6.23 -9.12 -0.43
C ARG A 75 -5.10 -8.19 -0.84
N ALA A 76 -5.39 -6.89 -0.81
CA ALA A 76 -4.45 -5.82 -1.12
C ALA A 76 -4.27 -4.89 0.08
N MET A 77 -3.09 -4.30 0.19
CA MET A 77 -2.84 -3.19 1.11
C MET A 77 -2.42 -1.97 0.31
N ALA A 78 -3.02 -0.82 0.60
CA ALA A 78 -2.62 0.43 -0.03
C ALA A 78 -2.70 1.59 0.96
N GLY A 79 -1.86 2.60 0.74
CA GLY A 79 -1.88 3.78 1.60
C GLY A 79 -1.18 4.97 0.98
N LEU A 80 -1.53 6.15 1.50
CA LEU A 80 -0.95 7.43 1.09
C LEU A 80 -0.07 8.00 2.20
N SER A 81 1.02 8.69 1.85
CA SER A 81 1.92 9.36 2.80
C SER A 81 2.36 8.38 3.92
N MET A 82 1.98 8.62 5.17
CA MET A 82 2.22 7.70 6.28
C MET A 82 1.66 6.29 6.00
N GLY A 83 0.45 6.19 5.45
CA GLY A 83 -0.15 4.92 5.03
C GLY A 83 0.65 4.22 3.93
N GLY A 84 1.30 4.97 3.04
CA GLY A 84 2.25 4.43 2.07
C GLY A 84 3.47 3.80 2.74
N MET A 85 4.04 4.46 3.76
CA MET A 85 5.15 3.90 4.56
C MET A 85 4.71 2.63 5.32
N GLN A 86 3.48 2.62 5.85
CA GLN A 86 2.90 1.43 6.48
C GLN A 86 2.72 0.29 5.48
N THR A 87 2.17 0.59 4.30
CA THR A 87 2.01 -0.40 3.23
C THR A 87 3.34 -0.98 2.79
N PHE A 88 4.36 -0.13 2.62
CA PHE A 88 5.69 -0.58 2.28
C PHE A 88 6.29 -1.49 3.35
N THR A 89 6.24 -1.08 4.63
CA THR A 89 6.84 -1.84 5.73
C THR A 89 6.05 -3.10 6.06
N ILE A 90 4.76 -2.97 6.32
CA ILE A 90 3.90 -4.08 6.74
C ILE A 90 3.65 -5.03 5.55
N GLY A 91 3.31 -4.48 4.38
CA GLY A 91 3.01 -5.29 3.21
C GLY A 91 4.16 -6.18 2.78
N LEU A 92 5.40 -5.69 2.80
CA LEU A 92 6.59 -6.50 2.49
C LEU A 92 6.88 -7.56 3.57
N ASN A 93 6.51 -7.32 4.82
CA ASN A 93 6.65 -8.30 5.90
C ASN A 93 5.51 -9.33 5.92
N ARG A 94 4.37 -9.03 5.28
CA ARG A 94 3.14 -9.84 5.30
C ARG A 94 2.73 -10.30 3.90
N LEU A 95 3.71 -10.84 3.16
CA LEU A 95 3.45 -11.42 1.84
C LEU A 95 2.64 -12.73 1.90
N ASP A 96 2.47 -13.30 3.08
CA ASP A 96 1.53 -14.37 3.40
C ASP A 96 0.07 -13.90 3.43
N THR A 97 -0.14 -12.60 3.62
CA THR A 97 -1.46 -11.98 3.80
C THR A 97 -1.88 -11.14 2.61
N PHE A 98 -0.95 -10.44 1.98
CA PHE A 98 -1.22 -9.49 0.89
C PHE A 98 -0.47 -9.86 -0.39
N SER A 99 -1.17 -9.82 -1.53
CA SER A 99 -0.59 -10.06 -2.86
C SER A 99 -0.39 -8.78 -3.67
N HIS A 100 -1.06 -7.68 -3.32
CA HIS A 100 -0.98 -6.41 -4.03
C HIS A 100 -0.67 -5.28 -3.05
N LEU A 101 0.38 -4.51 -3.33
CA LEU A 101 0.82 -3.40 -2.48
C LEU A 101 0.82 -2.09 -3.27
N GLY A 102 -0.01 -1.13 -2.84
CA GLY A 102 -0.13 0.20 -3.42
C GLY A 102 0.50 1.28 -2.52
N ILE A 103 1.64 1.81 -2.92
CA ILE A 103 2.42 2.78 -2.16
C ILE A 103 2.26 4.17 -2.80
N PHE A 104 1.50 5.07 -2.16
CA PHE A 104 1.24 6.40 -2.69
C PHE A 104 1.99 7.45 -1.87
N SER A 105 2.97 8.12 -2.47
CA SER A 105 3.76 9.19 -1.85
C SER A 105 4.34 8.83 -0.46
N GLY A 106 4.81 7.57 -0.28
CA GLY A 106 5.09 7.09 1.07
C GLY A 106 6.10 5.94 1.19
N VAL A 107 7.34 6.12 0.70
CA VAL A 107 8.44 5.19 1.00
C VAL A 107 9.21 5.69 2.25
N PRO A 108 9.49 4.82 3.25
CA PRO A 108 10.24 5.21 4.45
C PRO A 108 11.71 5.47 4.17
N ASN A 109 12.39 6.24 5.05
CA ASN A 109 13.81 6.59 4.86
C ASN A 109 14.75 5.38 4.90
N ASN A 110 14.39 4.34 5.65
CA ASN A 110 15.17 3.10 5.79
C ASN A 110 14.77 2.02 4.77
N TYR A 111 14.28 2.41 3.60
CA TYR A 111 13.81 1.48 2.56
C TYR A 111 14.88 0.49 2.10
N THR A 112 16.15 0.87 2.12
CA THR A 112 17.25 -0.01 1.74
C THR A 112 17.33 -1.27 2.61
N ASP A 113 17.15 -1.12 3.93
CA ASP A 113 17.15 -2.26 4.85
C ASP A 113 15.93 -3.17 4.62
N LEU A 114 14.78 -2.56 4.39
CA LEU A 114 13.53 -3.29 4.13
C LEU A 114 13.54 -4.03 2.79
N LEU A 115 14.23 -3.48 1.79
CA LEU A 115 14.32 -4.08 0.46
C LEU A 115 15.38 -5.17 0.35
N LYS A 116 16.35 -5.26 1.25
CA LYS A 116 17.47 -6.18 1.11
C LYS A 116 17.03 -7.60 0.76
N GLY A 117 16.18 -8.21 1.58
CA GLY A 117 15.67 -9.56 1.34
C GLY A 117 14.71 -9.68 0.13
N VAL A 118 14.12 -8.56 -0.31
CA VAL A 118 13.30 -8.51 -1.53
C VAL A 118 14.21 -8.53 -2.77
N LEU A 119 15.23 -7.69 -2.80
CA LEU A 119 16.17 -7.58 -3.92
C LEU A 119 16.98 -8.88 -4.13
N GLU A 120 17.34 -9.57 -3.05
CA GLU A 120 18.04 -10.86 -3.09
C GLU A 120 17.21 -11.96 -3.78
N GLN A 121 15.88 -11.87 -3.77
CA GLN A 121 14.99 -12.82 -4.46
C GLN A 121 14.94 -12.59 -5.98
N GLY A 122 15.25 -11.38 -6.43
CA GLY A 122 15.21 -11.04 -7.85
C GLY A 122 13.84 -11.37 -8.50
N PRO A 123 13.84 -11.93 -9.73
CA PRO A 123 12.59 -12.22 -10.46
C PRO A 123 11.63 -13.18 -9.73
N ALA A 124 12.11 -14.01 -8.80
CA ALA A 124 11.26 -14.93 -8.03
C ALA A 124 10.25 -14.20 -7.14
N PHE A 125 10.58 -12.95 -6.73
CA PHE A 125 9.65 -12.10 -5.96
C PHE A 125 8.35 -11.81 -6.73
N ASN A 126 8.38 -11.81 -8.05
CA ASN A 126 7.20 -11.52 -8.88
C ASN A 126 6.03 -12.52 -8.67
N GLN A 127 6.31 -13.68 -8.10
CA GLN A 127 5.30 -14.67 -7.72
C GLN A 127 4.71 -14.39 -6.33
N LYS A 128 5.32 -13.48 -5.56
CA LYS A 128 4.90 -13.19 -4.19
C LYS A 128 4.02 -11.96 -4.07
N ALA A 129 4.31 -10.90 -4.82
CA ALA A 129 3.49 -9.70 -4.78
C ALA A 129 3.60 -8.87 -6.05
N LYS A 130 2.56 -8.08 -6.30
CA LYS A 130 2.52 -7.01 -7.29
C LYS A 130 2.75 -5.68 -6.58
N LEU A 131 3.83 -4.98 -6.96
CA LEU A 131 4.21 -3.69 -6.38
C LEU A 131 3.77 -2.56 -7.30
N TRP A 132 3.07 -1.60 -6.73
CA TRP A 132 2.59 -0.43 -7.42
C TRP A 132 2.92 0.84 -6.64
N PHE A 133 3.57 1.80 -7.29
CA PHE A 133 3.97 3.08 -6.72
C PHE A 133 3.28 4.22 -7.46
N GLY A 134 3.04 5.32 -6.77
CA GLY A 134 2.55 6.53 -7.40
C GLY A 134 2.82 7.76 -6.55
N ALA A 135 3.19 8.86 -7.22
CA ALA A 135 3.47 10.13 -6.58
C ALA A 135 3.17 11.30 -7.51
N GLY A 136 3.00 12.49 -6.95
CA GLY A 136 2.89 13.73 -7.70
C GLY A 136 4.24 14.17 -8.23
N THR A 137 4.30 14.67 -9.46
CA THR A 137 5.55 15.15 -10.05
C THR A 137 6.11 16.39 -9.36
N GLU A 138 5.29 17.10 -8.57
CA GLU A 138 5.70 18.27 -7.79
C GLU A 138 6.03 17.94 -6.31
N GLU A 139 5.98 16.67 -5.92
CA GLU A 139 6.43 16.21 -4.59
C GLU A 139 7.89 15.74 -4.62
N ALA A 140 8.83 16.56 -5.03
CA ALA A 140 10.20 16.18 -5.40
C ALA A 140 10.84 15.11 -4.48
N SER A 141 10.75 15.24 -3.16
CA SER A 141 11.38 14.30 -2.23
C SER A 141 10.69 12.92 -2.19
N PHE A 142 9.35 12.86 -2.23
CA PHE A 142 8.59 11.62 -2.25
C PHE A 142 8.66 10.95 -3.62
N HIS A 143 8.48 11.73 -4.68
CA HIS A 143 8.56 11.24 -6.05
C HIS A 143 9.92 10.62 -6.34
N ASN A 144 11.03 11.35 -6.09
CA ASN A 144 12.38 10.89 -6.37
C ASN A 144 12.72 9.62 -5.59
N ARG A 145 12.36 9.54 -4.31
CA ARG A 145 12.60 8.35 -3.48
C ARG A 145 11.82 7.14 -3.98
N GLN A 146 10.56 7.32 -4.33
CA GLN A 146 9.76 6.21 -4.87
C GLN A 146 10.29 5.74 -6.23
N LYS A 147 10.74 6.68 -7.06
CA LYS A 147 11.35 6.36 -8.35
C LYS A 147 12.65 5.60 -8.17
N GLU A 148 13.50 6.02 -7.24
CA GLU A 148 14.73 5.31 -6.89
C GLU A 148 14.44 3.86 -6.44
N VAL A 149 13.46 3.66 -5.58
CA VAL A 149 13.04 2.32 -5.13
C VAL A 149 12.53 1.49 -6.31
N GLN A 150 11.70 2.04 -7.16
CA GLN A 150 11.20 1.35 -8.35
C GLN A 150 12.34 0.96 -9.30
N ASP A 151 13.31 1.84 -9.52
CA ASP A 151 14.47 1.57 -10.37
C ASP A 151 15.35 0.45 -9.78
N LEU A 152 15.56 0.41 -8.46
CA LEU A 152 16.27 -0.68 -7.77
C LEU A 152 15.56 -2.02 -7.96
N LEU A 153 14.24 -2.05 -7.79
CA LEU A 153 13.44 -3.26 -7.98
C LEU A 153 13.52 -3.76 -9.43
N VAL A 154 13.30 -2.88 -10.40
CA VAL A 154 13.36 -3.22 -11.83
C VAL A 154 14.74 -3.70 -12.24
N LYS A 155 15.81 -3.06 -11.75
CA LYS A 155 17.19 -3.48 -11.97
C LYS A 155 17.48 -4.89 -11.44
N SER A 156 16.79 -5.30 -10.36
CA SER A 156 16.87 -6.65 -9.80
C SER A 156 15.91 -7.65 -10.48
N GLY A 157 15.21 -7.27 -11.56
CA GLY A 157 14.27 -8.13 -12.29
C GLY A 157 12.88 -8.23 -11.63
N ILE A 158 12.60 -7.38 -10.65
CA ILE A 158 11.29 -7.33 -9.96
C ILE A 158 10.38 -6.36 -10.70
N LYS A 159 9.17 -6.82 -11.04
CA LYS A 159 8.14 -5.99 -11.69
C LYS A 159 7.56 -5.03 -10.67
N ALA A 160 7.78 -3.74 -10.87
CA ALA A 160 7.22 -2.67 -10.07
C ALA A 160 6.65 -1.59 -10.99
N GLN A 161 5.35 -1.33 -10.90
CA GLN A 161 4.70 -0.27 -11.65
C GLN A 161 4.90 1.08 -10.98
N PHE A 162 5.02 2.15 -11.75
CA PHE A 162 5.09 3.52 -11.25
C PHE A 162 4.13 4.42 -12.02
N TYR A 163 3.42 5.27 -11.32
CA TYR A 163 2.50 6.25 -11.88
C TYR A 163 2.90 7.68 -11.48
N ASP A 164 3.19 8.50 -12.48
CA ASP A 164 3.44 9.92 -12.33
C ASP A 164 2.12 10.70 -12.37
N SER A 165 1.67 11.20 -11.22
CA SER A 165 0.55 12.14 -11.18
C SER A 165 1.02 13.51 -11.60
N GLN A 166 0.84 13.84 -12.89
CA GLN A 166 1.35 15.06 -13.50
C GLN A 166 0.77 16.32 -12.86
N ASN A 167 1.66 17.30 -12.59
CA ASN A 167 1.31 18.63 -12.08
C ASN A 167 0.53 18.57 -10.76
N THR A 168 0.87 17.65 -9.87
CA THR A 168 0.28 17.53 -8.54
C THR A 168 1.36 17.33 -7.47
N ALA A 169 1.07 17.82 -6.27
CA ALA A 169 1.94 17.76 -5.10
C ALA A 169 1.49 16.69 -4.08
N HIS A 170 1.90 16.81 -2.82
CA HIS A 170 1.51 15.93 -1.72
C HIS A 170 0.09 16.23 -1.26
N GLU A 171 -0.89 15.81 -2.06
CA GLU A 171 -2.28 16.23 -1.93
C GLU A 171 -3.28 15.15 -2.39
N PHE A 172 -4.56 15.34 -2.03
CA PHE A 172 -5.60 14.38 -2.37
C PHE A 172 -5.84 14.22 -3.88
N GLN A 173 -5.49 15.18 -4.71
CA GLN A 173 -5.60 15.03 -6.17
C GLN A 173 -4.64 13.95 -6.65
N THR A 174 -3.38 13.96 -6.19
CA THR A 174 -2.40 12.90 -6.44
C THR A 174 -2.96 11.55 -6.05
N TRP A 175 -3.44 11.42 -4.81
CA TRP A 175 -3.84 10.13 -4.25
C TRP A 175 -5.15 9.59 -4.83
N ARG A 176 -6.07 10.45 -5.25
CA ARG A 176 -7.26 10.03 -6.02
C ARG A 176 -6.87 9.44 -7.37
N ARG A 177 -5.92 10.08 -8.07
CA ARG A 177 -5.39 9.56 -9.34
C ARG A 177 -4.65 8.24 -9.13
N CYS A 178 -3.82 8.15 -8.07
CA CYS A 178 -3.15 6.90 -7.71
C CYS A 178 -4.16 5.77 -7.44
N LEU A 179 -5.18 6.02 -6.61
CA LEU A 179 -6.22 5.03 -6.34
C LEU A 179 -6.97 4.62 -7.61
N HIS A 180 -7.32 5.58 -8.47
CA HIS A 180 -8.00 5.31 -9.74
C HIS A 180 -7.18 4.38 -10.63
N GLN A 181 -5.87 4.57 -10.73
CA GLN A 181 -5.00 3.70 -11.53
C GLN A 181 -4.77 2.34 -10.86
N PHE A 182 -4.49 2.34 -9.56
CA PHE A 182 -4.22 1.12 -8.81
C PHE A 182 -5.43 0.17 -8.76
N ALA A 183 -6.63 0.69 -8.55
CA ALA A 183 -7.85 -0.13 -8.48
C ALA A 183 -8.11 -0.93 -9.77
N GLN A 184 -7.66 -0.44 -10.93
CA GLN A 184 -7.84 -1.11 -12.21
C GLN A 184 -6.94 -2.33 -12.40
N VAL A 185 -5.87 -2.47 -11.62
CA VAL A 185 -4.92 -3.60 -11.71
C VAL A 185 -5.09 -4.61 -10.57
N LEU A 186 -5.96 -4.32 -9.61
CA LEU A 186 -6.21 -5.21 -8.48
C LEU A 186 -6.92 -6.50 -8.94
N PHE A 187 -6.42 -7.62 -8.43
CA PHE A 187 -7.04 -8.95 -8.53
C PHE A 187 -7.26 -9.44 -9.98
N LYS A 188 -6.40 -8.97 -10.92
CA LYS A 188 -6.42 -9.37 -12.35
C LYS A 188 -5.17 -10.16 -12.71
#